data_0490fee43cbad937cc6776b4007aa73c
#
_entry.id   0490fee43cbad937cc6776b4007aa73c
#
_cell.length_a   1.000
_cell.length_b   1.000
_cell.length_c   1.000
_cell.angle_alpha   90.00
_cell.angle_beta   90.00
_cell.angle_gamma   90.00
#
_symmetry.space_group_name_H-M   'P 1'
#
loop_
_entity.id
_entity.type
_entity.pdbx_description
1 polymer ?
#
loop_
_entity_poly.entity_id
_entity_poly.type
_entity_poly.pdbx_seq_one_letter_code
_entity_poly.pdbx_strand_id
1 'polypeptide(L)'
;AKEEVLIGGLTFLKNWIIRSETSEALDKLFVKNISTNIEEELIFSDETVYVPGVNLIQKDRNTDEVYLGYSSPKTPSRVFKYNLSNKSKELIKEQEIPSGHNKDDYIVERVEFKSHDGRLVPLTITRHKKTKINGSANVLLYGYGSYGNSMSPSFSSTRLSLINRDIIWATAHIRGGMEKGMKWWKEGKLTNKKNTFEDYIYAAKYLIEKNYTSKGNIIGMGGSAGGLLMGAVVNQSPELFLGIIM
;
A
#
# COMPACT_ATOMS: atom_id res chain seq x y z
N ALA A 1 -2.66 23.61 1.93
CA ALA A 1 -2.41 22.24 1.46
C ALA A 1 -1.22 21.70 2.26
N LYS A 2 -1.31 20.48 2.78
CA LYS A 2 -0.16 19.81 3.42
C LYS A 2 0.74 19.30 2.29
N GLU A 3 2.04 19.63 2.35
CA GLU A 3 3.03 18.98 1.50
C GLU A 3 3.07 17.48 1.85
N GLU A 4 3.40 16.61 0.90
CA GLU A 4 3.52 15.15 1.08
C GLU A 4 2.21 14.41 1.43
N VAL A 5 1.05 15.08 1.27
CA VAL A 5 -0.28 14.48 1.44
C VAL A 5 -1.09 14.61 0.17
N LEU A 6 -1.67 13.50 -0.27
CA LEU A 6 -2.68 13.49 -1.33
C LEU A 6 -4.07 13.44 -0.71
N ILE A 7 -4.89 14.45 -0.96
CA ILE A 7 -6.31 14.40 -0.62
C ILE A 7 -7.02 13.61 -1.71
N GLY A 8 -7.64 12.49 -1.34
CA GLY A 8 -8.33 11.59 -2.27
C GLY A 8 -9.76 12.03 -2.54
N GLY A 9 -10.56 12.18 -1.49
CA GLY A 9 -11.98 12.53 -1.64
C GLY A 9 -12.59 13.16 -0.41
N LEU A 10 -13.75 13.78 -0.60
CA LEU A 10 -14.59 14.35 0.45
C LEU A 10 -15.99 13.75 0.37
N THR A 11 -16.49 13.31 1.51
CA THR A 11 -17.85 12.83 1.69
C THR A 11 -18.56 13.75 2.67
N PHE A 12 -19.71 14.26 2.26
CA PHE A 12 -20.50 15.20 3.07
C PHE A 12 -21.77 14.52 3.58
N LEU A 13 -21.99 14.57 4.88
CA LEU A 13 -23.23 14.26 5.57
C LEU A 13 -23.73 15.52 6.28
N LYS A 14 -24.96 15.48 6.83
CA LYS A 14 -25.54 16.65 7.49
C LYS A 14 -24.67 17.23 8.58
N ASN A 15 -24.11 16.38 9.42
CA ASN A 15 -23.33 16.80 10.60
C ASN A 15 -21.82 16.51 10.46
N TRP A 16 -21.38 15.88 9.33
CA TRP A 16 -20.04 15.34 9.22
C TRP A 16 -19.42 15.58 7.84
N ILE A 17 -18.12 15.78 7.84
CA ILE A 17 -17.28 15.72 6.62
C ILE A 17 -16.28 14.61 6.82
N ILE A 18 -16.23 13.65 5.88
CA ILE A 18 -15.21 12.61 5.86
C ILE A 18 -14.25 12.91 4.71
N ARG A 19 -12.96 12.93 5.01
CA ARG A 19 -11.88 13.19 4.05
C ARG A 19 -10.97 11.97 3.98
N SER A 20 -10.68 11.48 2.78
CA SER A 20 -9.62 10.49 2.56
C SER A 20 -8.31 11.19 2.22
N GLU A 21 -7.22 10.69 2.78
CA GLU A 21 -5.85 11.14 2.51
C GLU A 21 -4.94 9.94 2.25
N THR A 22 -3.92 10.12 1.40
CA THR A 22 -2.78 9.21 1.30
C THR A 22 -1.52 9.97 1.68
N SER A 23 -0.79 9.44 2.63
CA SER A 23 0.50 9.96 3.07
C SER A 23 1.41 8.80 3.49
N GLU A 24 2.70 8.90 3.20
CA GLU A 24 3.67 7.84 3.48
C GLU A 24 3.21 6.46 2.94
N ALA A 25 2.52 6.47 1.79
CA ALA A 25 1.87 5.33 1.14
C ALA A 25 0.88 4.57 2.04
N LEU A 26 0.25 5.26 2.99
CA LEU A 26 -0.84 4.77 3.83
C LEU A 26 -2.08 5.63 3.58
N ASP A 27 -3.19 4.95 3.33
CA ASP A 27 -4.49 5.61 3.20
C ASP A 27 -5.10 5.82 4.58
N LYS A 28 -5.71 6.99 4.78
CA LYS A 28 -6.32 7.42 6.04
C LYS A 28 -7.66 8.07 5.81
N LEU A 29 -8.54 7.97 6.79
CA LEU A 29 -9.80 8.70 6.84
C LEU A 29 -9.77 9.69 8.00
N PHE A 30 -10.23 10.91 7.75
CA PHE A 30 -10.44 11.94 8.77
C PHE A 30 -11.91 12.30 8.81
N VAL A 31 -12.46 12.41 10.00
CA VAL A 31 -13.85 12.77 10.24
C VAL A 31 -13.91 14.09 10.98
N LYS A 32 -14.64 15.03 10.41
CA LYS A 32 -14.89 16.34 11.02
C LYS A 32 -16.34 16.48 11.39
N ASN A 33 -16.63 16.79 12.65
CA ASN A 33 -17.95 17.22 13.09
C ASN A 33 -18.14 18.69 12.74
N ILE A 34 -19.21 18.99 11.99
CA ILE A 34 -19.46 20.35 11.47
C ILE A 34 -19.82 21.32 12.60
N SER A 35 -20.61 20.89 13.59
CA SER A 35 -21.09 21.76 14.67
C SER A 35 -20.00 22.12 15.67
N THR A 36 -19.13 21.15 16.03
CA THR A 36 -18.03 21.38 16.98
C THR A 36 -16.74 21.82 16.31
N ASN A 37 -16.65 21.69 14.99
CA ASN A 37 -15.43 21.94 14.18
C ASN A 37 -14.24 21.03 14.55
N ILE A 38 -14.46 19.98 15.34
CA ILE A 38 -13.43 19.00 15.73
C ILE A 38 -13.22 18.02 14.60
N GLU A 39 -11.95 17.78 14.24
CA GLU A 39 -11.52 16.78 13.26
C GLU A 39 -10.62 15.75 13.92
N GLU A 40 -10.85 14.48 13.66
CA GLU A 40 -10.03 13.36 14.16
C GLU A 40 -9.76 12.33 13.06
N GLU A 41 -8.66 11.58 13.16
CA GLU A 41 -8.41 10.42 12.32
C GLU A 41 -9.35 9.28 12.72
N LEU A 42 -10.02 8.69 11.73
CA LEU A 42 -10.90 7.54 11.94
C LEU A 42 -10.07 6.26 11.94
N ILE A 43 -9.66 5.82 13.12
CA ILE A 43 -8.95 4.56 13.32
C ILE A 43 -9.96 3.49 13.73
N PHE A 44 -10.11 2.46 12.91
CA PHE A 44 -11.07 1.38 13.17
C PHE A 44 -10.47 -0.03 13.01
N SER A 45 -9.14 -0.11 13.00
CA SER A 45 -8.34 -1.33 12.97
C SER A 45 -7.15 -1.24 13.91
N ASP A 46 -6.69 -2.38 14.39
CA ASP A 46 -5.44 -2.58 15.12
C ASP A 46 -4.23 -2.82 14.18
N GLU A 47 -4.47 -2.99 12.89
CA GLU A 47 -3.42 -3.12 11.88
C GLU A 47 -2.88 -1.75 11.47
N THR A 48 -1.56 -1.63 11.37
CA THR A 48 -0.89 -0.37 10.97
C THR A 48 -0.88 -0.14 9.46
N VAL A 49 -1.00 -1.23 8.67
CA VAL A 49 -1.01 -1.18 7.20
C VAL A 49 -2.34 -1.71 6.71
N TYR A 50 -3.23 -0.83 6.33
CA TYR A 50 -4.54 -1.17 5.78
C TYR A 50 -5.04 -0.09 4.82
N VAL A 51 -6.03 -0.44 4.03
CA VAL A 51 -6.71 0.45 3.08
C VAL A 51 -8.13 0.68 3.57
N PRO A 52 -8.42 1.86 4.14
CA PRO A 52 -9.77 2.25 4.50
C PRO A 52 -10.49 2.85 3.28
N GLY A 53 -11.81 2.70 3.24
CA GLY A 53 -12.65 3.33 2.22
C GLY A 53 -14.00 3.76 2.79
N VAL A 54 -14.60 4.78 2.22
CA VAL A 54 -15.97 5.17 2.53
C VAL A 54 -16.86 4.79 1.37
N ASN A 55 -17.83 3.91 1.63
CA ASN A 55 -18.87 3.54 0.67
C ASN A 55 -20.19 4.14 1.09
N LEU A 56 -20.64 5.15 0.37
CA LEU A 56 -22.01 5.66 0.52
C LEU A 56 -22.95 4.78 -0.32
N ILE A 57 -23.37 3.66 0.23
CA ILE A 57 -24.37 2.79 -0.40
C ILE A 57 -25.75 3.47 -0.39
N GLN A 58 -25.99 4.35 0.58
CA GLN A 58 -27.25 5.07 0.75
C GLN A 58 -27.17 6.50 0.20
N LYS A 59 -28.26 6.95 -0.39
CA LYS A 59 -28.41 8.33 -0.90
C LYS A 59 -28.72 9.32 0.22
N ASP A 60 -29.23 8.83 1.36
CA ASP A 60 -29.56 9.68 2.50
C ASP A 60 -28.31 10.24 3.15
N ARG A 61 -28.20 11.56 3.16
CA ARG A 61 -27.12 12.32 3.79
C ARG A 61 -27.47 12.76 5.21
N ASN A 62 -28.71 12.52 5.65
CA ASN A 62 -29.24 12.92 6.96
C ASN A 62 -29.06 11.80 7.99
N THR A 63 -27.83 11.26 8.07
CA THR A 63 -27.50 10.12 8.91
C THR A 63 -26.12 10.29 9.53
N ASP A 64 -25.91 9.65 10.69
CA ASP A 64 -24.59 9.48 11.31
C ASP A 64 -23.96 8.12 10.96
N GLU A 65 -24.65 7.27 10.19
CA GLU A 65 -24.19 5.96 9.81
C GLU A 65 -23.51 5.98 8.43
N VAL A 66 -22.37 5.32 8.33
CA VAL A 66 -21.61 5.15 7.08
C VAL A 66 -21.15 3.69 6.93
N TYR A 67 -20.96 3.27 5.70
CA TYR A 67 -20.31 2.00 5.41
C TYR A 67 -18.84 2.22 5.12
N LEU A 68 -17.98 1.57 5.92
CA LEU A 68 -16.53 1.63 5.78
C LEU A 68 -16.02 0.35 5.15
N GLY A 69 -15.30 0.49 4.05
CA GLY A 69 -14.48 -0.56 3.48
C GLY A 69 -13.19 -0.73 4.25
N TYR A 70 -12.71 -1.95 4.32
CA TYR A 70 -11.43 -2.29 4.95
C TYR A 70 -10.75 -3.41 4.17
N SER A 71 -9.46 -3.31 4.02
CA SER A 71 -8.61 -4.39 3.51
C SER A 71 -7.19 -4.17 3.97
N SER A 72 -6.42 -5.24 4.17
CA SER A 72 -4.97 -5.14 4.41
C SER A 72 -4.24 -6.23 3.63
N PRO A 73 -2.91 -6.23 3.54
CA PRO A 73 -2.20 -7.32 2.85
C PRO A 73 -2.51 -8.71 3.40
N LYS A 74 -2.91 -8.82 4.67
CA LYS A 74 -3.21 -10.09 5.35
C LYS A 74 -4.67 -10.27 5.74
N THR A 75 -5.51 -9.24 5.66
CA THR A 75 -6.93 -9.33 6.04
C THR A 75 -7.82 -9.13 4.82
N PRO A 76 -8.70 -10.10 4.50
CA PRO A 76 -9.66 -10.01 3.40
C PRO A 76 -10.52 -8.76 3.47
N SER A 77 -11.09 -8.37 2.33
CA SER A 77 -11.94 -7.20 2.26
C SER A 77 -13.15 -7.34 3.19
N ARG A 78 -13.41 -6.31 3.97
CA ARG A 78 -14.49 -6.18 4.93
C ARG A 78 -15.33 -4.96 4.68
N VAL A 79 -16.60 -5.03 5.01
CA VAL A 79 -17.51 -3.88 5.05
C VAL A 79 -18.06 -3.77 6.46
N PHE A 80 -17.87 -2.62 7.05
CA PHE A 80 -18.40 -2.29 8.37
C PHE A 80 -19.49 -1.23 8.24
N LYS A 81 -20.56 -1.38 9.01
CA LYS A 81 -21.49 -0.30 9.34
C LYS A 81 -20.90 0.43 10.55
N TYR A 82 -20.68 1.73 10.43
CA TYR A 82 -20.04 2.55 11.45
C TYR A 82 -20.90 3.77 11.77
N ASN A 83 -21.12 4.03 13.06
CA ASN A 83 -21.82 5.22 13.52
C ASN A 83 -20.82 6.27 13.99
N LEU A 84 -20.84 7.43 13.35
CA LEU A 84 -19.89 8.52 13.59
C LEU A 84 -20.08 9.20 14.95
N SER A 85 -21.30 9.19 15.51
CA SER A 85 -21.61 9.83 16.78
C SER A 85 -21.15 9.01 17.98
N ASN A 86 -21.48 7.71 18.00
CA ASN A 86 -21.19 6.82 19.14
C ASN A 86 -20.02 5.87 18.91
N LYS A 87 -19.41 5.92 17.72
CA LYS A 87 -18.26 5.10 17.30
C LYS A 87 -18.52 3.58 17.30
N SER A 88 -19.80 3.15 17.31
CA SER A 88 -20.12 1.73 17.19
C SER A 88 -19.80 1.20 15.80
N LYS A 89 -19.34 -0.05 15.76
CA LYS A 89 -18.90 -0.73 14.54
C LYS A 89 -19.49 -2.13 14.46
N GLU A 90 -20.14 -2.45 13.35
CA GLU A 90 -20.73 -3.76 13.04
C GLU A 90 -20.13 -4.29 11.75
N LEU A 91 -19.64 -5.53 11.74
CA LEU A 91 -19.19 -6.20 10.53
C LEU A 91 -20.39 -6.69 9.73
N ILE A 92 -20.58 -6.14 8.52
CA ILE A 92 -21.70 -6.50 7.63
C ILE A 92 -21.30 -7.59 6.65
N LYS A 93 -20.05 -7.53 6.14
CA LYS A 93 -19.57 -8.48 5.15
C LYS A 93 -18.07 -8.65 5.24
N GLU A 94 -17.63 -9.90 5.06
CA GLU A 94 -16.22 -10.24 4.84
C GLU A 94 -16.09 -11.06 3.56
N GLN A 95 -15.04 -10.83 2.80
CA GLN A 95 -14.70 -11.63 1.62
C GLN A 95 -14.38 -13.07 2.06
N GLU A 96 -15.08 -14.04 1.52
CA GLU A 96 -14.79 -15.45 1.73
C GLU A 96 -13.53 -15.89 0.99
N ILE A 97 -12.75 -16.74 1.63
CA ILE A 97 -11.59 -17.40 1.04
C ILE A 97 -11.83 -18.90 1.11
N PRO A 98 -12.36 -19.52 0.05
CA PRO A 98 -12.78 -20.93 0.06
C PRO A 98 -11.67 -21.92 0.42
N SER A 99 -10.40 -21.59 0.13
CA SER A 99 -9.23 -22.40 0.49
C SER A 99 -8.83 -22.30 1.97
N GLY A 100 -9.56 -21.52 2.76
CA GLY A 100 -9.19 -21.17 4.12
C GLY A 100 -8.18 -20.02 4.17
N HIS A 101 -8.25 -19.25 5.25
CA HIS A 101 -7.32 -18.15 5.51
C HIS A 101 -7.26 -17.84 6.99
N ASN A 102 -6.04 -17.67 7.49
CA ASN A 102 -5.81 -17.15 8.84
C ASN A 102 -4.83 -15.97 8.75
N LYS A 103 -5.31 -14.76 9.05
CA LYS A 103 -4.51 -13.53 8.98
C LYS A 103 -3.25 -13.58 9.85
N ASP A 104 -3.27 -14.36 10.94
CA ASP A 104 -2.17 -14.47 11.90
C ASP A 104 -1.03 -15.37 11.41
N ASP A 105 -1.18 -15.98 10.24
CA ASP A 105 -0.10 -16.68 9.56
C ASP A 105 0.80 -15.74 8.75
N TYR A 106 0.43 -14.47 8.61
CA TYR A 106 1.14 -13.50 7.79
C TYR A 106 1.67 -12.34 8.62
N ILE A 107 2.88 -11.91 8.27
CA ILE A 107 3.53 -10.73 8.82
C ILE A 107 3.55 -9.67 7.74
N VAL A 108 3.10 -8.46 8.11
CA VAL A 108 3.14 -7.27 7.26
C VAL A 108 4.05 -6.26 7.92
N GLU A 109 5.07 -5.84 7.19
CA GLU A 109 6.05 -4.88 7.64
C GLU A 109 5.97 -3.62 6.76
N ARG A 110 5.98 -2.45 7.38
CA ARG A 110 6.10 -1.16 6.73
C ARG A 110 7.41 -0.55 7.10
N VAL A 111 8.32 -0.43 6.14
CA VAL A 111 9.66 0.10 6.34
C VAL A 111 9.94 1.24 5.36
N GLU A 112 10.99 1.97 5.59
CA GLU A 112 11.54 2.94 4.66
C GLU A 112 13.03 2.64 4.42
N PHE A 113 13.47 2.89 3.21
CA PHE A 113 14.88 2.80 2.84
C PHE A 113 15.34 4.11 2.18
N LYS A 114 16.63 4.37 2.24
CA LYS A 114 17.24 5.52 1.53
C LYS A 114 17.50 5.16 0.08
N SER A 115 16.96 5.97 -0.84
CA SER A 115 17.30 5.91 -2.26
C SER A 115 18.68 6.53 -2.54
N HIS A 116 19.13 6.53 -3.80
CA HIS A 116 20.41 7.05 -4.25
C HIS A 116 20.70 8.49 -3.82
N ASP A 117 19.68 9.32 -3.70
CA ASP A 117 19.72 10.74 -3.33
C ASP A 117 19.38 11.01 -1.85
N GLY A 118 19.27 9.95 -1.04
CA GLY A 118 18.93 10.03 0.39
C GLY A 118 17.44 10.17 0.70
N ARG A 119 16.55 10.20 -0.31
CA ARG A 119 15.10 10.21 -0.11
C ARG A 119 14.66 8.91 0.57
N LEU A 120 13.80 9.03 1.58
CA LEU A 120 13.16 7.88 2.21
C LEU A 120 11.99 7.39 1.35
N VAL A 121 12.12 6.16 0.87
CA VAL A 121 11.13 5.49 0.03
C VAL A 121 10.42 4.42 0.83
N PRO A 122 9.08 4.46 0.90
CA PRO A 122 8.33 3.45 1.64
C PRO A 122 8.32 2.10 0.91
N LEU A 123 8.35 1.02 1.69
CA LEU A 123 8.31 -0.37 1.22
C LEU A 123 7.36 -1.17 2.12
N THR A 124 6.39 -1.83 1.52
CA THR A 124 5.50 -2.76 2.24
C THR A 124 5.94 -4.19 1.93
N ILE A 125 6.24 -4.96 2.97
CA ILE A 125 6.70 -6.35 2.87
C ILE A 125 5.64 -7.25 3.50
N THR A 126 5.22 -8.28 2.77
CA THR A 126 4.27 -9.29 3.27
C THR A 126 4.89 -10.66 3.10
N ARG A 127 4.91 -11.44 4.17
CA ARG A 127 5.47 -12.79 4.17
C ARG A 127 4.68 -13.73 5.08
N HIS A 128 4.81 -15.01 4.85
CA HIS A 128 4.32 -16.01 5.80
C HIS A 128 5.21 -16.00 7.06
N LYS A 129 4.64 -16.18 8.24
CA LYS A 129 5.40 -16.16 9.51
C LYS A 129 6.50 -17.23 9.60
N LYS A 130 6.37 -18.33 8.83
CA LYS A 130 7.36 -19.41 8.76
C LYS A 130 8.55 -19.09 7.85
N THR A 131 8.40 -18.12 6.93
CA THR A 131 9.46 -17.74 6.00
C THR A 131 10.65 -17.16 6.75
N LYS A 132 11.82 -17.78 6.60
CA LYS A 132 13.06 -17.38 7.28
C LYS A 132 13.63 -16.11 6.65
N ILE A 133 14.09 -15.20 7.50
CA ILE A 133 14.80 -13.99 7.10
C ILE A 133 16.30 -14.23 7.27
N ASN A 134 16.89 -14.96 6.33
CA ASN A 134 18.30 -15.37 6.33
C ASN A 134 18.96 -15.28 4.95
N GLY A 135 18.34 -14.56 4.02
CA GLY A 135 18.81 -14.37 2.65
C GLY A 135 18.42 -15.48 1.68
N SER A 136 17.75 -16.55 2.12
CA SER A 136 17.46 -17.69 1.24
C SER A 136 16.12 -17.61 0.49
N ALA A 137 15.19 -16.76 0.94
CA ALA A 137 13.88 -16.66 0.33
C ALA A 137 13.92 -15.91 -1.01
N ASN A 138 13.08 -16.32 -1.95
CA ASN A 138 12.80 -15.52 -3.15
C ASN A 138 11.89 -14.35 -2.78
N VAL A 139 12.14 -13.20 -3.41
CA VAL A 139 11.28 -12.02 -3.28
C VAL A 139 10.63 -11.71 -4.61
N LEU A 140 9.32 -11.49 -4.63
CA LEU A 140 8.65 -10.81 -5.71
C LEU A 140 8.53 -9.33 -5.32
N LEU A 141 9.31 -8.48 -6.01
CA LEU A 141 9.30 -7.04 -5.83
C LEU A 141 8.42 -6.38 -6.87
N TYR A 142 7.31 -5.78 -6.43
CA TYR A 142 6.38 -5.06 -7.28
C TYR A 142 6.65 -3.55 -7.24
N GLY A 143 6.56 -2.90 -8.42
CA GLY A 143 6.60 -1.45 -8.52
C GLY A 143 5.85 -0.93 -9.75
N TYR A 144 5.44 0.34 -9.69
CA TYR A 144 4.75 0.99 -10.81
C TYR A 144 5.36 2.36 -11.14
N GLY A 145 5.25 3.33 -10.25
CA GLY A 145 5.92 4.62 -10.31
C GLY A 145 5.56 5.51 -11.50
N SER A 146 4.30 5.52 -11.92
CA SER A 146 3.85 6.33 -13.05
C SER A 146 2.45 6.90 -12.84
N TYR A 147 2.13 7.97 -13.56
CA TYR A 147 0.81 8.62 -13.63
C TYR A 147 0.24 9.07 -12.27
N GLY A 148 1.06 9.14 -11.23
CA GLY A 148 0.59 9.45 -9.89
C GLY A 148 -0.23 8.34 -9.22
N ASN A 149 -0.20 7.12 -9.77
CA ASN A 149 -0.92 6.00 -9.18
C ASN A 149 -0.20 5.48 -7.94
N SER A 150 -0.85 5.60 -6.79
CA SER A 150 -0.38 5.03 -5.54
C SER A 150 -0.71 3.54 -5.46
N MET A 151 0.25 2.74 -4.98
CA MET A 151 0.08 1.29 -4.84
C MET A 151 -0.42 0.97 -3.43
N SER A 152 -1.76 0.90 -3.28
CA SER A 152 -2.39 0.58 -2.00
C SER A 152 -2.15 -0.87 -1.59
N PRO A 153 -1.78 -1.13 -0.32
CA PRO A 153 -1.49 -2.47 0.20
C PRO A 153 -2.77 -3.24 0.57
N SER A 154 -3.62 -3.51 -0.42
CA SER A 154 -4.87 -4.25 -0.25
C SER A 154 -4.67 -5.77 -0.21
N PHE A 155 -5.69 -6.50 0.21
CA PHE A 155 -5.74 -7.97 0.15
C PHE A 155 -5.71 -8.50 -1.28
N SER A 156 -5.06 -9.65 -1.48
CA SER A 156 -5.10 -10.39 -2.74
C SER A 156 -4.90 -11.87 -2.48
N SER A 157 -5.91 -12.69 -2.77
CA SER A 157 -5.83 -14.16 -2.65
C SER A 157 -4.78 -14.77 -3.58
N THR A 158 -4.59 -14.22 -4.77
CA THR A 158 -3.55 -14.67 -5.71
C THR A 158 -2.15 -14.40 -5.17
N ARG A 159 -1.94 -13.26 -4.50
CA ARG A 159 -0.68 -12.93 -3.83
C ARG A 159 -0.37 -13.91 -2.70
N LEU A 160 -1.38 -14.26 -1.90
CA LEU A 160 -1.22 -15.25 -0.82
C LEU A 160 -0.79 -16.62 -1.34
N SER A 161 -1.19 -17.01 -2.55
CA SER A 161 -0.74 -18.25 -3.18
C SER A 161 0.80 -18.30 -3.34
N LEU A 162 1.44 -17.18 -3.63
CA LEU A 162 2.90 -17.06 -3.70
C LEU A 162 3.52 -17.04 -2.30
N ILE A 163 2.93 -16.28 -1.38
CA ILE A 163 3.42 -16.13 0.00
C ILE A 163 3.37 -17.48 0.73
N ASN A 164 2.34 -18.30 0.49
CA ASN A 164 2.22 -19.65 1.07
C ASN A 164 3.26 -20.66 0.52
N ARG A 165 3.97 -20.29 -0.56
CA ARG A 165 5.11 -21.02 -1.12
C ARG A 165 6.45 -20.42 -0.75
N ASP A 166 6.52 -19.70 0.38
CA ASP A 166 7.72 -19.05 0.92
C ASP A 166 8.30 -17.94 0.06
N ILE A 167 7.52 -17.35 -0.87
CA ILE A 167 7.90 -16.16 -1.61
C ILE A 167 7.50 -14.93 -0.79
N ILE A 168 8.44 -14.05 -0.52
CA ILE A 168 8.16 -12.76 0.10
C ILE A 168 7.60 -11.81 -0.96
N TRP A 169 6.48 -11.15 -0.68
CA TRP A 169 5.93 -10.10 -1.53
C TRP A 169 6.35 -8.74 -1.00
N ALA A 170 7.01 -7.94 -1.82
CA ALA A 170 7.38 -6.58 -1.50
C ALA A 170 6.79 -5.60 -2.51
N THR A 171 6.22 -4.50 -2.04
CA THR A 171 5.71 -3.40 -2.89
C THR A 171 6.52 -2.16 -2.59
N ALA A 172 7.28 -1.68 -3.57
CA ALA A 172 8.04 -0.45 -3.49
C ALA A 172 7.16 0.74 -3.91
N HIS A 173 6.98 1.71 -3.00
CA HIS A 173 6.17 2.90 -3.21
C HIS A 173 7.02 4.04 -3.77
N ILE A 174 7.53 3.80 -4.98
CA ILE A 174 8.57 4.60 -5.65
C ILE A 174 8.03 5.90 -6.22
N ARG A 175 8.92 6.87 -6.44
CA ARG A 175 8.59 8.15 -7.07
C ARG A 175 7.94 7.96 -8.45
N GLY A 176 6.99 8.85 -8.76
CA GLY A 176 6.11 8.75 -9.93
C GLY A 176 4.69 8.30 -9.59
N GLY A 177 4.47 7.70 -8.40
CA GLY A 177 3.19 7.62 -7.71
C GLY A 177 2.89 8.91 -6.90
N MET A 178 1.82 8.92 -6.11
CA MET A 178 1.46 10.02 -5.21
C MET A 178 1.44 9.60 -3.73
N GLU A 179 2.14 8.56 -3.37
CA GLU A 179 2.20 8.01 -2.03
C GLU A 179 2.67 9.01 -0.97
N LYS A 180 3.48 9.99 -1.39
CA LYS A 180 3.94 11.13 -0.58
C LYS A 180 3.52 12.45 -1.26
N GLY A 181 2.29 12.50 -1.80
CA GLY A 181 1.69 13.67 -2.39
C GLY A 181 2.21 14.04 -3.79
N MET A 182 1.82 15.23 -4.25
CA MET A 182 2.08 15.72 -5.61
C MET A 182 3.58 15.86 -5.93
N LYS A 183 4.40 16.18 -4.93
CA LYS A 183 5.85 16.32 -5.09
C LYS A 183 6.49 14.97 -5.46
N TRP A 184 6.04 13.88 -4.84
CA TRP A 184 6.51 12.52 -5.11
C TRP A 184 6.30 12.11 -6.57
N TRP A 185 5.14 12.47 -7.13
CA TRP A 185 4.87 12.29 -8.55
C TRP A 185 5.78 13.12 -9.45
N LYS A 186 5.94 14.43 -9.15
CA LYS A 186 6.77 15.34 -9.95
C LYS A 186 8.23 14.91 -9.97
N GLU A 187 8.73 14.37 -8.86
CA GLU A 187 10.11 13.88 -8.74
C GLU A 187 10.36 12.52 -9.45
N GLY A 188 9.32 11.86 -10.00
CA GLY A 188 9.43 10.60 -10.73
C GLY A 188 8.91 10.63 -12.16
N LYS A 189 8.72 11.83 -12.78
CA LYS A 189 8.22 11.96 -14.14
C LYS A 189 9.13 12.77 -15.05
N LEU A 190 8.95 12.62 -16.38
CA LEU A 190 9.68 13.36 -17.43
C LEU A 190 11.20 13.27 -17.20
N THR A 191 11.87 14.39 -17.09
CA THR A 191 13.33 14.47 -16.87
C THR A 191 13.79 13.84 -15.56
N ASN A 192 12.88 13.70 -14.56
CA ASN A 192 13.13 13.07 -13.27
C ASN A 192 12.82 11.56 -13.25
N LYS A 193 12.43 10.97 -14.39
CA LYS A 193 12.00 9.56 -14.45
C LYS A 193 13.05 8.57 -13.96
N LYS A 194 14.32 8.89 -14.07
CA LYS A 194 15.42 8.06 -13.54
C LYS A 194 15.31 7.79 -12.05
N ASN A 195 14.75 8.73 -11.28
CA ASN A 195 14.53 8.55 -9.84
C ASN A 195 13.60 7.36 -9.54
N THR A 196 12.59 7.10 -10.40
CA THR A 196 11.72 5.92 -10.28
C THR A 196 12.52 4.61 -10.38
N PHE A 197 13.47 4.55 -11.31
CA PHE A 197 14.28 3.36 -11.56
C PHE A 197 15.27 3.14 -10.41
N GLU A 198 15.94 4.21 -9.97
CA GLU A 198 16.84 4.16 -8.82
C GLU A 198 16.13 3.75 -7.54
N ASP A 199 14.94 4.32 -7.24
CA ASP A 199 14.16 3.94 -6.08
C ASP A 199 13.88 2.43 -6.06
N TYR A 200 13.54 1.84 -7.21
CA TYR A 200 13.27 0.40 -7.31
C TYR A 200 14.54 -0.45 -7.14
N ILE A 201 15.65 -0.04 -7.76
CA ILE A 201 16.95 -0.72 -7.59
C ILE A 201 17.40 -0.67 -6.13
N TYR A 202 17.22 0.47 -5.45
CA TYR A 202 17.57 0.61 -4.04
C TYR A 202 16.62 -0.18 -3.13
N ALA A 203 15.33 -0.36 -3.50
CA ALA A 203 14.44 -1.30 -2.82
C ALA A 203 14.98 -2.74 -2.87
N ALA A 204 15.44 -3.18 -4.04
CA ALA A 204 16.07 -4.50 -4.22
C ALA A 204 17.33 -4.64 -3.36
N LYS A 205 18.21 -3.64 -3.37
CA LYS A 205 19.43 -3.61 -2.54
C LYS A 205 19.12 -3.65 -1.05
N TYR A 206 18.11 -2.90 -0.60
CA TYR A 206 17.66 -2.91 0.79
C TYR A 206 17.17 -4.31 1.24
N LEU A 207 16.38 -4.99 0.40
CA LEU A 207 15.89 -6.34 0.71
C LEU A 207 17.04 -7.35 0.86
N ILE A 208 18.10 -7.20 0.07
CA ILE A 208 19.34 -8.00 0.18
C ILE A 208 20.09 -7.64 1.46
N GLU A 209 20.34 -6.36 1.71
CA GLU A 209 21.06 -5.87 2.90
C GLU A 209 20.41 -6.34 4.22
N LYS A 210 19.07 -6.37 4.25
CA LYS A 210 18.30 -6.81 5.42
C LYS A 210 18.06 -8.32 5.47
N ASN A 211 18.71 -9.10 4.62
CA ASN A 211 18.63 -10.56 4.56
C ASN A 211 17.21 -11.10 4.28
N TYR A 212 16.31 -10.32 3.68
CA TYR A 212 15.05 -10.87 3.17
C TYR A 212 15.31 -11.85 2.02
N THR A 213 16.33 -11.59 1.22
CA THR A 213 16.74 -12.37 0.05
C THR A 213 18.22 -12.20 -0.21
N SER A 214 18.72 -12.83 -1.27
CA SER A 214 20.07 -12.62 -1.78
C SER A 214 20.08 -12.13 -3.22
N LYS A 215 21.24 -11.67 -3.68
CA LYS A 215 21.47 -11.25 -5.06
C LYS A 215 21.09 -12.37 -6.04
N GLY A 216 20.35 -12.04 -7.09
CA GLY A 216 19.87 -13.03 -8.07
C GLY A 216 18.62 -13.81 -7.66
N ASN A 217 18.00 -13.51 -6.51
CA ASN A 217 16.77 -14.17 -6.03
C ASN A 217 15.54 -13.25 -6.00
N ILE A 218 15.62 -12.09 -6.67
CA ILE A 218 14.50 -11.15 -6.77
C ILE A 218 13.80 -11.33 -8.11
N ILE A 219 12.49 -11.52 -8.07
CA ILE A 219 11.62 -11.47 -9.25
C ILE A 219 11.06 -10.05 -9.31
N GLY A 220 11.45 -9.28 -10.31
CA GLY A 220 10.89 -7.95 -10.54
C GLY A 220 9.54 -8.06 -11.25
N MET A 221 8.55 -7.25 -10.81
CA MET A 221 7.23 -7.22 -11.44
C MET A 221 6.70 -5.81 -11.60
N GLY A 222 6.20 -5.49 -12.82
CA GLY A 222 5.56 -4.21 -13.10
C GLY A 222 4.79 -4.24 -14.41
N GLY A 223 3.49 -4.03 -14.34
CA GLY A 223 2.60 -4.07 -15.52
C GLY A 223 2.42 -2.71 -16.19
N SER A 224 2.02 -2.67 -17.48
CA SER A 224 1.73 -1.44 -18.23
C SER A 224 2.94 -0.47 -18.21
N ALA A 225 2.79 0.75 -17.69
CA ALA A 225 3.91 1.67 -17.51
C ALA A 225 5.00 1.14 -16.55
N GLY A 226 4.67 0.19 -15.67
CA GLY A 226 5.64 -0.58 -14.88
C GLY A 226 6.50 -1.50 -15.75
N GLY A 227 6.10 -1.84 -16.97
CA GLY A 227 6.94 -2.54 -17.94
C GLY A 227 8.16 -1.71 -18.36
N LEU A 228 8.01 -0.39 -18.54
CA LEU A 228 9.16 0.50 -18.74
C LEU A 228 10.10 0.47 -17.54
N LEU A 229 9.57 0.48 -16.31
CA LEU A 229 10.37 0.33 -15.09
C LEU A 229 11.16 -0.98 -15.13
N MET A 230 10.50 -2.09 -15.43
CA MET A 230 11.13 -3.41 -15.47
C MET A 230 12.23 -3.49 -16.51
N GLY A 231 11.98 -3.00 -17.73
CA GLY A 231 13.01 -2.93 -18.79
C GLY A 231 14.20 -2.07 -18.39
N ALA A 232 13.97 -0.94 -17.74
CA ALA A 232 15.04 -0.05 -17.29
C ALA A 232 15.90 -0.69 -16.20
N VAL A 233 15.29 -1.28 -15.17
CA VAL A 233 16.05 -1.79 -14.00
C VAL A 233 16.81 -3.07 -14.31
N VAL A 234 16.29 -3.95 -15.17
CA VAL A 234 17.00 -5.17 -15.56
C VAL A 234 18.23 -4.86 -16.42
N ASN A 235 18.18 -3.79 -17.22
CA ASN A 235 19.34 -3.35 -18.00
C ASN A 235 20.40 -2.63 -17.14
N GLN A 236 19.98 -1.96 -16.06
CA GLN A 236 20.89 -1.22 -15.17
C GLN A 236 21.53 -2.10 -14.10
N SER A 237 20.84 -3.12 -13.62
CA SER A 237 21.30 -3.98 -12.51
C SER A 237 20.81 -5.42 -12.69
N PRO A 238 21.17 -6.09 -13.82
CA PRO A 238 20.66 -7.43 -14.15
C PRO A 238 20.98 -8.47 -13.07
N GLU A 239 22.09 -8.28 -12.39
CA GLU A 239 22.59 -9.19 -11.37
C GLU A 239 21.73 -9.27 -10.10
N LEU A 240 20.80 -8.34 -9.89
CA LEU A 240 19.90 -8.35 -8.75
C LEU A 240 18.74 -9.33 -8.93
N PHE A 241 18.36 -9.60 -10.19
CA PHE A 241 17.10 -10.25 -10.53
C PHE A 241 17.30 -11.70 -10.97
N LEU A 242 16.42 -12.57 -10.48
CA LEU A 242 16.21 -13.93 -10.99
C LEU A 242 15.45 -13.90 -12.32
N GLY A 243 14.52 -12.96 -12.44
CA GLY A 243 13.67 -12.80 -13.62
C GLY A 243 12.78 -11.56 -13.49
N ILE A 244 12.11 -11.23 -14.59
CA ILE A 244 11.24 -10.06 -14.70
C ILE A 244 9.87 -10.49 -15.26
N ILE A 245 8.81 -9.94 -14.67
CA ILE A 245 7.42 -10.07 -15.13
C ILE A 245 6.92 -8.67 -15.54
N MET A 246 6.52 -8.53 -16.82
CA MET A 246 6.04 -7.27 -17.39
C MET A 246 4.58 -7.40 -17.83
#